data_05b45e99fa3e9aaba804cd2998e3a4a7
#
_entry.id   05b45e99fa3e9aaba804cd2998e3a4a7
#
_cell.length_a   1.000
_cell.length_b   1.000
_cell.length_c   1.000
_cell.angle_alpha   90.00
_cell.angle_beta   90.00
_cell.angle_gamma   90.00
#
_symmetry.space_group_name_H-M   'P 1'
#
loop_
_entity.id
_entity.type
_entity.pdbx_description
1 polymer ?
#
loop_
_entity_poly.entity_id
_entity_poly.type
_entity_poly.pdbx_seq_one_letter_code
_entity_poly.pdbx_strand_id
1 'polypeptide(L)'
;MELDTIIEGLNKKMASQGVSLDQVDNNDLTAVERAFIEKYEPKKSIIIYGTLAPNRPNHSKIEHIKGKRVKGIVKGKLVKEGWGAELGYFGFKHAHLDEQENIDAYILFSNELADNWAYLDEFEGDGYKRILARFELENGEIGVGNIYAINE
;
A
#
# COMPACT_ATOMS: atom_id res chain seq x y z
N MET A 1 -0.26 -15.94 -8.28
CA MET A 1 0.92 -16.15 -9.12
C MET A 1 1.08 -15.03 -10.10
N GLU A 2 0.21 -14.97 -11.10
CA GLU A 2 0.22 -13.83 -12.01
C GLU A 2 0.07 -12.52 -11.27
N LEU A 3 -0.78 -12.48 -10.25
CA LEU A 3 -1.02 -11.28 -9.47
C LEU A 3 0.27 -10.75 -8.86
N ASP A 4 1.02 -11.61 -8.19
CA ASP A 4 2.27 -11.21 -7.55
C ASP A 4 3.32 -10.75 -8.57
N THR A 5 3.36 -11.40 -9.73
CA THR A 5 4.27 -11.02 -10.81
C THR A 5 3.95 -9.64 -11.36
N ILE A 6 2.66 -9.33 -11.54
CA ILE A 6 2.23 -8.03 -12.02
C ILE A 6 2.54 -6.95 -10.98
N ILE A 7 2.29 -7.22 -9.71
CA ILE A 7 2.62 -6.31 -8.61
C ILE A 7 4.11 -5.99 -8.61
N GLU A 8 4.97 -7.01 -8.70
CA GLU A 8 6.41 -6.81 -8.72
C GLU A 8 6.84 -5.95 -9.92
N GLY A 9 6.27 -6.21 -11.10
CA GLY A 9 6.57 -5.45 -12.30
C GLY A 9 6.18 -3.99 -12.16
N LEU A 10 5.00 -3.71 -11.62
CA LEU A 10 4.54 -2.34 -11.39
C LEU A 10 5.41 -1.64 -10.34
N ASN A 11 5.74 -2.31 -9.26
CA ASN A 11 6.60 -1.73 -8.22
C ASN A 11 7.99 -1.40 -8.76
N LYS A 12 8.54 -2.23 -9.64
CA LYS A 12 9.83 -1.95 -10.30
C LYS A 12 9.75 -0.71 -11.19
N LYS A 13 8.66 -0.55 -11.95
CA LYS A 13 8.47 0.63 -12.78
C LYS A 13 8.38 1.90 -11.95
N MET A 14 7.62 1.85 -10.87
CA MET A 14 7.51 2.99 -9.96
C MET A 14 8.86 3.35 -9.36
N ALA A 15 9.62 2.36 -8.91
CA ALA A 15 10.94 2.59 -8.34
C ALA A 15 11.91 3.18 -9.35
N SER A 16 11.90 2.69 -10.58
CA SER A 16 12.81 3.18 -11.62
C SER A 16 12.52 4.61 -12.03
N GLN A 17 11.25 5.04 -11.96
CA GLN A 17 10.83 6.40 -12.29
C GLN A 17 10.80 7.33 -11.08
N GLY A 18 10.94 6.79 -9.86
CA GLY A 18 10.86 7.57 -8.64
C GLY A 18 9.47 8.13 -8.36
N VAL A 19 8.43 7.44 -8.79
CA VAL A 19 7.04 7.90 -8.66
C VAL A 19 6.14 6.82 -8.07
N SER A 20 4.94 7.21 -7.66
CA SER A 20 3.88 6.29 -7.25
C SER A 20 2.99 5.95 -8.44
N LEU A 21 2.10 4.98 -8.29
CA LEU A 21 1.28 4.47 -9.40
C LEU A 21 0.45 5.56 -10.10
N ASP A 22 -0.11 6.47 -9.33
CA ASP A 22 -0.92 7.57 -9.86
C ASP A 22 -0.13 8.54 -10.74
N GLN A 23 1.20 8.45 -10.72
CA GLN A 23 2.11 9.31 -11.48
C GLN A 23 2.79 8.58 -12.64
N VAL A 24 2.59 7.26 -12.78
CA VAL A 24 3.16 6.49 -13.90
C VAL A 24 2.42 6.83 -15.18
N ASP A 25 3.16 7.12 -16.25
CA ASP A 25 2.59 7.41 -17.56
C ASP A 25 1.92 6.14 -18.11
N ASN A 26 0.68 6.29 -18.57
CA ASN A 26 -0.10 5.18 -19.13
C ASN A 26 0.63 4.50 -20.31
N ASN A 27 1.44 5.25 -21.04
CA ASN A 27 2.22 4.71 -22.16
C ASN A 27 3.32 3.75 -21.71
N ASP A 28 3.74 3.82 -20.44
CA ASP A 28 4.76 2.95 -19.90
C ASP A 28 4.19 1.64 -19.35
N LEU A 29 2.87 1.49 -19.39
CA LEU A 29 2.19 0.30 -18.89
C LEU A 29 1.87 -0.66 -20.04
N THR A 30 2.02 -1.95 -19.76
CA THR A 30 1.60 -3.00 -20.71
C THR A 30 0.07 -3.10 -20.71
N ALA A 31 -0.48 -3.78 -21.73
CA ALA A 31 -1.93 -4.02 -21.78
C ALA A 31 -2.40 -4.84 -20.56
N VAL A 32 -1.60 -5.79 -20.12
CA VAL A 32 -1.90 -6.62 -18.93
C VAL A 32 -1.92 -5.74 -17.67
N GLU A 33 -0.95 -4.84 -17.54
CA GLU A 33 -0.88 -3.94 -16.39
C GLU A 33 -2.05 -2.97 -16.36
N ARG A 34 -2.46 -2.42 -17.50
CA ARG A 34 -3.62 -1.53 -17.57
C ARG A 34 -4.90 -2.26 -17.18
N ALA A 35 -5.09 -3.49 -17.66
CA ALA A 35 -6.25 -4.30 -17.31
C ALA A 35 -6.28 -4.63 -15.81
N PHE A 36 -5.12 -4.92 -15.24
CA PHE A 36 -4.96 -5.16 -13.81
C PHE A 36 -5.36 -3.94 -12.97
N ILE A 37 -4.87 -2.77 -13.34
CA ILE A 37 -5.19 -1.52 -12.64
C ILE A 37 -6.69 -1.22 -12.72
N GLU A 38 -7.29 -1.44 -13.87
CA GLU A 38 -8.72 -1.24 -14.05
C GLU A 38 -9.54 -2.21 -13.19
N LYS A 39 -9.11 -3.45 -13.09
CA LYS A 39 -9.82 -4.47 -12.31
C LYS A 39 -9.73 -4.23 -10.80
N TYR A 40 -8.55 -3.94 -10.29
CA TYR A 40 -8.32 -3.85 -8.84
C TYR A 40 -8.40 -2.43 -8.29
N GLU A 41 -8.32 -1.43 -9.14
CA GLU A 41 -8.40 -0.01 -8.77
C GLU A 41 -7.51 0.34 -7.55
N PRO A 42 -6.21 0.00 -7.58
CA PRO A 42 -5.36 0.18 -6.40
C PRO A 42 -5.20 1.62 -5.95
N LYS A 43 -5.45 2.59 -6.85
CA LYS A 43 -5.40 4.02 -6.50
C LYS A 43 -6.49 4.43 -5.53
N LYS A 44 -7.52 3.61 -5.38
CA LYS A 44 -8.67 3.87 -4.51
C LYS A 44 -8.63 3.09 -3.22
N SER A 45 -7.51 2.45 -2.90
CA SER A 45 -7.36 1.70 -1.67
C SER A 45 -5.99 1.92 -1.03
N ILE A 46 -5.99 1.93 0.29
CA ILE A 46 -4.76 2.01 1.08
C ILE A 46 -4.80 0.95 2.16
N ILE A 47 -3.69 0.24 2.32
CA ILE A 47 -3.51 -0.78 3.34
C ILE A 47 -2.88 -0.12 4.55
N ILE A 48 -3.56 -0.17 5.69
CA ILE A 48 -3.18 0.55 6.91
C ILE A 48 -2.78 -0.47 7.97
N TYR A 49 -1.52 -0.46 8.39
CA TYR A 49 -1.01 -1.44 9.35
C TYR A 49 -0.27 -0.81 10.54
N GLY A 50 0.12 0.44 10.44
CA GLY A 50 0.96 1.10 11.44
C GLY A 50 0.22 2.20 12.21
N THR A 51 0.87 3.34 12.40
CA THR A 51 0.34 4.44 13.21
C THR A 51 -0.94 5.06 12.67
N LEU A 52 -1.25 4.86 11.39
CA LEU A 52 -2.48 5.34 10.77
C LEU A 52 -3.69 4.46 11.08
N ALA A 53 -3.47 3.23 11.58
CA ALA A 53 -4.55 2.29 11.86
C ALA A 53 -5.45 2.79 13.02
N PRO A 54 -6.71 2.33 13.07
CA PRO A 54 -7.61 2.70 14.17
C PRO A 54 -6.98 2.44 15.53
N ASN A 55 -7.19 3.37 16.47
CA ASN A 55 -6.64 3.32 17.81
C ASN A 55 -5.11 3.45 17.89
N ARG A 56 -4.47 3.88 16.78
CA ARG A 56 -3.03 4.14 16.75
C ARG A 56 -2.76 5.65 16.76
N PRO A 57 -1.53 6.09 17.13
CA PRO A 57 -1.25 7.51 17.38
C PRO A 57 -1.61 8.48 16.26
N ASN A 58 -1.48 8.04 15.01
CA ASN A 58 -1.68 8.93 13.87
C ASN A 58 -2.94 8.64 13.06
N HIS A 59 -3.89 7.89 13.63
CA HIS A 59 -5.13 7.59 12.94
C HIS A 59 -5.87 8.87 12.51
N SER A 60 -5.79 9.94 13.29
CA SER A 60 -6.41 11.22 12.96
C SER A 60 -5.97 11.80 11.62
N LYS A 61 -4.80 11.39 11.12
CA LYS A 61 -4.31 11.86 9.82
C LYS A 61 -5.11 11.31 8.64
N ILE A 62 -5.83 10.21 8.85
CA ILE A 62 -6.57 9.53 7.80
C ILE A 62 -8.07 9.37 8.10
N GLU A 63 -8.49 9.60 9.35
CA GLU A 63 -9.90 9.37 9.72
C GLU A 63 -10.88 10.28 8.99
N HIS A 64 -10.43 11.45 8.50
CA HIS A 64 -11.27 12.37 7.76
C HIS A 64 -11.58 11.89 6.33
N ILE A 65 -10.84 10.91 5.83
CA ILE A 65 -11.05 10.37 4.49
C ILE A 65 -12.25 9.43 4.54
N LYS A 66 -13.28 9.76 3.80
CA LYS A 66 -14.51 8.98 3.76
C LYS A 66 -14.33 7.75 2.89
N GLY A 67 -14.87 6.63 3.38
CA GLY A 67 -14.82 5.38 2.63
C GLY A 67 -15.12 4.20 3.52
N LYS A 68 -14.92 3.01 2.96
CA LYS A 68 -15.18 1.76 3.65
C LYS A 68 -13.87 1.20 4.21
N ARG A 69 -13.84 0.95 5.51
CA ARG A 69 -12.70 0.33 6.19
C ARG A 69 -13.03 -1.12 6.51
N VAL A 70 -12.19 -2.04 6.03
CA VAL A 70 -12.42 -3.47 6.19
C VAL A 70 -11.15 -4.11 6.76
N LYS A 71 -11.31 -5.00 7.72
CA LYS A 71 -10.18 -5.77 8.24
C LYS A 71 -9.72 -6.80 7.21
N GLY A 72 -8.41 -7.01 7.19
CA GLY A 72 -7.81 -8.01 6.33
C GLY A 72 -6.37 -8.26 6.71
N ILE A 73 -5.67 -8.95 5.84
CA ILE A 73 -4.24 -9.18 5.97
C ILE A 73 -3.51 -8.72 4.72
N VAL A 74 -2.26 -8.33 4.89
CA VAL A 74 -1.36 -8.08 3.77
C VAL A 74 -0.17 -9.02 3.90
N LYS A 75 0.35 -9.49 2.79
CA LYS A 75 1.49 -10.39 2.76
C LYS A 75 2.78 -9.63 2.54
N GLY A 76 3.72 -9.80 3.45
CA GLY A 76 5.00 -9.12 3.39
C GLY A 76 5.80 -9.38 4.65
N LYS A 77 6.62 -8.43 5.03
CA LYS A 77 7.46 -8.56 6.21
C LYS A 77 7.46 -7.24 7.00
N LEU A 78 7.43 -7.35 8.32
CA LEU A 78 7.56 -6.17 9.17
C LEU A 78 9.00 -6.08 9.69
N VAL A 79 9.58 -4.89 9.60
CA VAL A 79 10.93 -4.64 10.07
C VAL A 79 10.93 -3.42 11.01
N LYS A 80 11.86 -3.42 11.95
CA LYS A 80 11.97 -2.33 12.92
C LYS A 80 12.83 -1.20 12.35
N GLU A 81 12.31 -0.54 11.33
CA GLU A 81 12.94 0.56 10.62
C GLU A 81 11.92 1.68 10.40
N GLY A 82 12.39 2.86 10.01
CA GLY A 82 11.54 4.01 9.79
C GLY A 82 11.27 4.78 11.08
N TRP A 83 10.63 5.94 10.95
CA TRP A 83 10.38 6.79 12.14
C TRP A 83 9.41 6.16 13.14
N GLY A 84 8.50 5.31 12.66
CA GLY A 84 7.56 4.61 13.55
C GLY A 84 8.22 3.62 14.49
N ALA A 85 9.45 3.19 14.20
CA ALA A 85 10.18 2.24 15.05
C ALA A 85 10.45 2.79 16.45
N GLU A 86 10.65 4.10 16.57
CA GLU A 86 10.85 4.77 17.86
C GLU A 86 9.59 4.70 18.73
N LEU A 87 8.42 4.56 18.11
CA LEU A 87 7.15 4.42 18.82
C LEU A 87 6.76 2.96 19.02
N GLY A 88 7.63 2.02 18.64
CA GLY A 88 7.37 0.60 18.77
C GLY A 88 6.60 -0.03 17.61
N TYR A 89 6.41 0.68 16.50
CA TYR A 89 5.73 0.16 15.32
C TYR A 89 6.75 -0.24 14.25
N PHE A 90 6.48 -1.38 13.61
CA PHE A 90 7.32 -1.88 12.53
C PHE A 90 6.87 -1.31 11.20
N GLY A 91 7.81 -1.20 10.25
CA GLY A 91 7.51 -0.80 8.88
C GLY A 91 7.34 -2.01 7.96
N PHE A 92 6.53 -1.84 6.92
CA PHE A 92 6.28 -2.89 5.93
C PHE A 92 7.43 -2.95 4.92
N LYS A 93 7.76 -4.17 4.53
CA LYS A 93 8.75 -4.44 3.50
C LYS A 93 8.21 -5.53 2.58
N HIS A 94 8.37 -5.34 1.27
CA HIS A 94 8.01 -6.39 0.31
C HIS A 94 8.92 -7.59 0.53
N ALA A 95 8.36 -8.80 0.47
CA ALA A 95 9.11 -10.03 0.69
C ALA A 95 8.79 -11.07 -0.38
N HIS A 96 9.72 -11.96 -0.62
CA HIS A 96 9.50 -13.11 -1.50
C HIS A 96 8.48 -14.05 -0.87
N LEU A 97 7.83 -14.86 -1.72
CA LEU A 97 6.76 -15.77 -1.28
C LEU A 97 7.14 -16.63 -0.08
N ASP A 98 8.37 -17.14 -0.04
CA ASP A 98 8.85 -18.01 1.03
C ASP A 98 9.17 -17.28 2.34
N GLU A 99 9.26 -15.96 2.28
CA GLU A 99 9.54 -15.13 3.46
C GLU A 99 8.35 -14.29 3.89
N GLN A 100 7.22 -14.39 3.20
CA GLN A 100 6.04 -13.59 3.50
C GLN A 100 5.36 -14.05 4.77
N GLU A 101 4.96 -13.06 5.57
CA GLU A 101 4.15 -13.24 6.76
C GLU A 101 2.78 -12.63 6.53
N ASN A 102 1.78 -13.08 7.28
CA ASN A 102 0.46 -12.47 7.28
C ASN A 102 0.46 -11.33 8.29
N ILE A 103 0.23 -10.12 7.80
CA ILE A 103 0.25 -8.91 8.63
C ILE A 103 -1.18 -8.39 8.73
N ASP A 104 -1.67 -8.25 9.95
CA ASP A 104 -3.00 -7.68 10.19
C ASP A 104 -3.04 -6.23 9.73
N ALA A 105 -4.09 -5.89 8.99
CA ALA A 105 -4.22 -4.57 8.42
C ALA A 105 -5.69 -4.17 8.30
N TYR A 106 -5.91 -2.88 8.06
CA TYR A 106 -7.21 -2.35 7.64
C TYR A 106 -7.05 -1.84 6.23
N ILE A 107 -8.02 -2.13 5.38
CA ILE A 107 -8.02 -1.64 4.01
C ILE A 107 -9.09 -0.55 3.89
N LEU A 108 -8.67 0.65 3.53
CA LEU A 108 -9.59 1.76 3.28
C LEU A 108 -9.85 1.86 1.79
N PHE A 109 -11.10 1.72 1.40
CA PHE A 109 -11.56 1.93 0.02
C PHE A 109 -12.23 3.31 -0.05
N SER A 110 -11.67 4.20 -0.86
CA SER A 110 -12.19 5.56 -0.93
C SER A 110 -11.88 6.24 -2.26
N ASN A 111 -12.87 6.93 -2.80
CA ASN A 111 -12.69 7.78 -3.97
C ASN A 111 -11.97 9.09 -3.61
N GLU A 112 -11.86 9.41 -2.31
CA GLU A 112 -11.19 10.61 -1.85
C GLU A 112 -9.67 10.45 -1.76
N LEU A 113 -9.15 9.24 -1.90
CA LEU A 113 -7.71 9.01 -1.80
C LEU A 113 -6.93 9.76 -2.87
N ALA A 114 -7.49 9.90 -4.08
CA ALA A 114 -6.83 10.64 -5.15
C ALA A 114 -6.46 12.06 -4.73
N ASP A 115 -7.30 12.71 -3.94
CA ASP A 115 -7.08 14.07 -3.47
C ASP A 115 -6.20 14.14 -2.22
N ASN A 116 -5.87 13.00 -1.64
CA ASN A 116 -5.14 12.92 -0.37
C ASN A 116 -3.76 12.27 -0.49
N TRP A 117 -3.38 11.73 -1.64
CA TRP A 117 -2.08 11.06 -1.79
C TRP A 117 -0.91 11.99 -1.48
N ALA A 118 -0.95 13.23 -1.99
CA ALA A 118 0.13 14.18 -1.73
C ALA A 118 0.28 14.48 -0.25
N TYR A 119 -0.83 14.66 0.45
CA TYR A 119 -0.84 14.89 1.90
C TYR A 119 -0.28 13.68 2.67
N LEU A 120 -0.70 12.48 2.31
CA LEU A 120 -0.24 11.26 2.99
C LEU A 120 1.23 10.97 2.70
N ASP A 121 1.66 11.19 1.46
CA ASP A 121 3.06 10.99 1.07
C ASP A 121 3.97 11.95 1.87
N GLU A 122 3.53 13.20 2.03
CA GLU A 122 4.28 14.19 2.81
C GLU A 122 4.32 13.82 4.29
N PHE A 123 3.21 13.35 4.84
CA PHE A 123 3.15 12.91 6.24
C PHE A 123 4.12 11.74 6.50
N GLU A 124 4.14 10.74 5.61
CA GLU A 124 5.01 9.58 5.77
C GLU A 124 6.48 9.94 5.60
N GLY A 125 6.79 10.88 4.69
CA GLY A 125 8.15 11.40 4.50
C GLY A 125 9.07 10.48 3.71
N ASP A 126 10.32 10.87 3.63
CA ASP A 126 11.32 10.19 2.79
C ASP A 126 11.73 8.80 3.28
N GLY A 127 11.42 8.48 4.54
CA GLY A 127 11.70 7.15 5.10
C GLY A 127 10.79 6.05 4.58
N TYR A 128 9.72 6.44 3.90
CA TYR A 128 8.72 5.51 3.35
C TYR A 128 8.48 5.80 1.88
N LYS A 129 8.05 4.78 1.15
CA LYS A 129 7.59 4.93 -0.24
C LYS A 129 6.26 4.21 -0.38
N ARG A 130 5.40 4.70 -1.24
CA ARG A 130 4.11 4.11 -1.51
C ARG A 130 4.24 3.10 -2.65
N ILE A 131 3.98 1.82 -2.33
CA ILE A 131 4.06 0.73 -3.30
C ILE A 131 2.75 -0.05 -3.30
N LEU A 132 2.63 -1.00 -4.22
CA LEU A 132 1.48 -1.89 -4.29
C LEU A 132 1.73 -3.16 -3.52
N ALA A 133 0.69 -3.67 -2.87
CA ALA A 133 0.74 -4.97 -2.19
C ALA A 133 -0.60 -5.67 -2.32
N ARG A 134 -0.54 -6.98 -2.23
CA ARG A 134 -1.73 -7.84 -2.24
C ARG A 134 -2.30 -7.93 -0.83
N PHE A 135 -3.61 -7.78 -0.74
CA PHE A 135 -4.32 -8.00 0.53
C PHE A 135 -5.41 -9.05 0.36
N GLU A 136 -5.84 -9.60 1.48
CA GLU A 136 -6.96 -10.54 1.54
C GLU A 136 -7.89 -10.07 2.65
N LEU A 137 -9.16 -9.91 2.33
CA LEU A 137 -10.17 -9.50 3.30
C LEU A 137 -10.65 -10.70 4.10
N GLU A 138 -11.29 -10.43 5.23
CA GLU A 138 -11.83 -11.49 6.10
C GLU A 138 -12.79 -12.42 5.38
N ASN A 139 -13.51 -11.93 4.36
CA ASN A 139 -14.42 -12.74 3.56
C ASN A 139 -13.75 -13.56 2.46
N GLY A 140 -12.42 -13.50 2.37
CA GLY A 140 -11.65 -14.23 1.37
C GLY A 140 -11.39 -13.49 0.06
N GLU A 141 -11.93 -12.30 -0.11
CA GLU A 141 -11.68 -11.50 -1.31
C GLU A 141 -10.23 -11.03 -1.34
N ILE A 142 -9.62 -11.13 -2.52
CA ILE A 142 -8.23 -10.71 -2.74
C ILE A 142 -8.25 -9.42 -3.56
N GLY A 143 -7.41 -8.47 -3.16
CA GLY A 143 -7.28 -7.22 -3.89
C GLY A 143 -5.85 -6.71 -3.86
N VAL A 144 -5.66 -5.53 -4.43
CA VAL A 144 -4.35 -4.86 -4.49
C VAL A 144 -4.57 -3.41 -4.11
N GLY A 145 -3.75 -2.91 -3.21
CA GLY A 145 -3.84 -1.53 -2.77
C GLY A 145 -2.46 -0.91 -2.58
N ASN A 146 -2.46 0.38 -2.31
CA ASN A 146 -1.24 1.08 -1.94
C ASN A 146 -0.90 0.85 -0.47
N ILE A 147 0.37 0.77 -0.17
CA ILE A 147 0.87 0.62 1.20
C ILE A 147 2.16 1.44 1.33
N TYR A 148 2.36 2.03 2.49
CA TYR A 148 3.62 2.72 2.77
C TYR A 148 4.64 1.73 3.28
N ALA A 149 5.70 1.53 2.51
CA ALA A 149 6.77 0.60 2.81
C ALA A 149 8.06 1.36 3.14
N ILE A 150 8.96 0.71 3.83
CA ILE A 150 10.26 1.27 4.13
C ILE A 150 10.98 1.61 2.82
N ASN A 151 11.49 2.83 2.74
CA ASN A 151 12.26 3.30 1.59
C ASN A 151 13.74 3.02 1.83
N GLU A 152 14.26 2.09 1.06
CA GLU A 152 15.66 1.68 1.19
C GLU A 152 16.59 2.46 0.27
#